data_0cf40bc0277e0300f8d94f39d0ad97f7
#
_entry.id   0cf40bc0277e0300f8d94f39d0ad97f7
#
_cell.length_a   1.000
_cell.length_b   1.000
_cell.length_c   1.000
_cell.angle_alpha   90.00
_cell.angle_beta   90.00
_cell.angle_gamma   90.00
#
_symmetry.space_group_name_H-M   'P 1'
#
loop_
_entity.id
_entity.type
_entity.pdbx_description
1 polymer ?
#
loop_
_entity_poly.entity_id
_entity_poly.type
_entity_poly.pdbx_seq_one_letter_code
_entity_poly.pdbx_strand_id
1 'polypeptide(L)'
;MTQEQATRYPLVLVPGLLGFVRLVIYPYWFGIVKALRRGGATVIPVMVSAVNSSEVRGEQLIDRIREILRDTGAEKVNLIGHSQGALTIRYVAAKHPEMVASVTSVAGPNHGSELADFLEKNFPMHTLRGMLLNGLIRLLASIMAVLDTGYRGTRLPTDVDASHHSLTTAGVELFNSQYPQGLPKTWGGQGEELVNGVRYYSWSGTLQPGLSDKGRNRIDGTNVTCRIFARTFTKERGQCDGMVGRFSSHLGTVIGDNYPLDHFDIVNQSLGLVGKGVDPVKLFVEHAARLKAAGL
;
A
#
# COMPACT_ATOMS: atom_id res chain seq x y z
N MET A 1 -16.24 -4.50 25.75
CA MET A 1 -15.77 -4.33 24.36
C MET A 1 -15.15 -5.64 23.96
N THR A 2 -15.67 -6.26 22.92
CA THR A 2 -15.13 -7.52 22.37
C THR A 2 -13.75 -7.23 21.77
N GLN A 3 -12.72 -7.94 22.22
CA GLN A 3 -11.34 -7.80 21.68
C GLN A 3 -11.16 -8.60 20.40
N GLU A 4 -12.09 -8.46 19.45
CA GLU A 4 -12.14 -9.28 18.24
C GLU A 4 -10.94 -9.07 17.31
N GLN A 5 -10.30 -7.89 17.37
CA GLN A 5 -9.14 -7.52 16.56
C GLN A 5 -7.81 -7.55 17.35
N ALA A 6 -7.80 -8.04 18.58
CA ALA A 6 -6.58 -8.18 19.37
C ALA A 6 -5.70 -9.31 18.78
N THR A 7 -4.87 -8.97 17.80
CA THR A 7 -3.88 -9.85 17.19
C THR A 7 -2.75 -10.14 18.19
N ARG A 8 -2.10 -11.30 18.04
CA ARG A 8 -0.94 -11.68 18.85
C ARG A 8 0.23 -10.72 18.64
N TYR A 9 0.44 -10.30 17.39
CA TYR A 9 1.53 -9.41 17.00
C TYR A 9 1.00 -8.03 16.58
N PRO A 10 1.77 -6.94 16.79
CA PRO A 10 1.38 -5.61 16.36
C PRO A 10 1.10 -5.53 14.86
N LEU A 11 0.11 -4.74 14.48
CA LEU A 11 -0.17 -4.38 13.08
C LEU A 11 0.67 -3.15 12.73
N VAL A 12 1.61 -3.29 11.82
CA VAL A 12 2.44 -2.20 11.30
C VAL A 12 1.90 -1.78 9.93
N LEU A 13 1.45 -0.53 9.82
CA LEU A 13 0.82 0.01 8.61
C LEU A 13 1.81 0.86 7.82
N VAL A 14 2.09 0.47 6.58
CA VAL A 14 3.11 1.07 5.70
C VAL A 14 2.45 1.77 4.52
N PRO A 15 2.60 3.10 4.38
CA PRO A 15 1.96 3.87 3.32
C PRO A 15 2.62 3.65 1.95
N GLY A 16 1.93 4.07 0.89
CA GLY A 16 2.43 4.06 -0.48
C GLY A 16 3.34 5.24 -0.83
N LEU A 17 3.42 5.54 -2.13
CA LEU A 17 4.09 6.70 -2.68
C LEU A 17 3.47 8.00 -2.13
N LEU A 18 4.30 9.01 -1.87
CA LEU A 18 3.91 10.26 -1.21
C LEU A 18 3.19 10.01 0.13
N GLY A 19 3.53 8.90 0.80
CA GLY A 19 2.95 8.52 2.06
C GLY A 19 3.36 9.45 3.21
N PHE A 20 2.53 9.46 4.24
CA PHE A 20 2.70 10.22 5.48
C PHE A 20 2.05 9.44 6.63
N VAL A 21 2.35 9.80 7.86
CA VAL A 21 1.61 9.27 9.01
C VAL A 21 0.38 10.13 9.28
N ARG A 22 0.58 11.46 9.38
CA ARG A 22 -0.50 12.40 9.64
C ARG A 22 -0.15 13.82 9.17
N LEU A 23 -0.80 14.28 8.13
CA LEU A 23 -0.69 15.68 7.69
C LEU A 23 -1.49 16.58 8.63
N VAL A 24 -0.79 17.33 9.48
CA VAL A 24 -1.35 18.15 10.57
C VAL A 24 -2.23 17.32 11.50
N ILE A 25 -3.51 17.18 11.20
CA ILE A 25 -4.48 16.36 11.96
C ILE A 25 -5.04 15.19 11.15
N TYR A 26 -4.77 15.14 9.86
CA TYR A 26 -5.36 14.19 8.92
C TYR A 26 -4.48 12.95 8.75
N PRO A 27 -4.91 11.75 9.20
CA PRO A 27 -4.12 10.52 9.09
C PRO A 27 -4.21 9.90 7.70
N TYR A 28 -3.12 9.27 7.24
CA TYR A 28 -3.10 8.47 6.00
C TYR A 28 -4.18 7.37 6.03
N TRP A 29 -4.27 6.64 7.13
CA TRP A 29 -5.20 5.55 7.39
C TRP A 29 -6.46 6.07 8.09
N PHE A 30 -7.24 6.90 7.37
CA PHE A 30 -8.38 7.63 7.94
C PHE A 30 -9.44 6.68 8.52
N GLY A 31 -9.72 6.79 9.81
CA GLY A 31 -10.68 5.94 10.53
C GLY A 31 -10.19 4.52 10.84
N ILE A 32 -9.28 3.94 10.04
CA ILE A 32 -8.82 2.54 10.13
C ILE A 32 -8.07 2.31 11.45
N VAL A 33 -7.04 3.11 11.77
CA VAL A 33 -6.26 2.96 13.00
C VAL A 33 -7.16 3.05 14.25
N LYS A 34 -8.11 3.98 14.23
CA LYS A 34 -9.07 4.16 15.34
C LYS A 34 -9.98 2.93 15.51
N ALA A 35 -10.47 2.37 14.40
CA ALA A 35 -11.35 1.20 14.43
C ALA A 35 -10.60 -0.04 14.96
N LEU A 36 -9.42 -0.32 14.43
CA LEU A 36 -8.58 -1.44 14.85
C LEU A 36 -8.19 -1.36 16.34
N ARG A 37 -7.76 -0.17 16.80
CA ARG A 37 -7.43 0.05 18.21
C ARG A 37 -8.62 -0.13 19.15
N ARG A 38 -9.82 0.29 18.73
CA ARG A 38 -11.07 0.06 19.48
C ARG A 38 -11.39 -1.42 19.63
N GLY A 39 -11.03 -2.22 18.64
CA GLY A 39 -11.17 -3.68 18.66
C GLY A 39 -10.05 -4.41 19.40
N GLY A 40 -9.10 -3.68 20.04
CA GLY A 40 -8.04 -4.24 20.89
C GLY A 40 -6.71 -4.48 20.17
N ALA A 41 -6.57 -4.15 18.89
CA ALA A 41 -5.30 -4.34 18.18
C ALA A 41 -4.25 -3.28 18.59
N THR A 42 -2.99 -3.70 18.71
CA THR A 42 -1.84 -2.80 18.74
C THR A 42 -1.50 -2.38 17.32
N VAL A 43 -1.74 -1.09 16.97
CA VAL A 43 -1.59 -0.59 15.60
C VAL A 43 -0.59 0.54 15.55
N ILE A 44 0.40 0.40 14.68
CA ILE A 44 1.55 1.32 14.56
C ILE A 44 1.69 1.74 13.09
N PRO A 45 1.13 2.90 12.69
CA PRO A 45 1.46 3.50 11.41
C PRO A 45 2.92 3.96 11.43
N VAL A 46 3.64 3.67 10.35
CA VAL A 46 5.06 4.02 10.23
C VAL A 46 5.30 4.94 9.04
N MET A 47 6.41 5.68 9.10
CA MET A 47 6.92 6.49 8.00
C MET A 47 8.17 5.82 7.44
N VAL A 48 8.24 5.81 6.12
CA VAL A 48 9.43 5.53 5.31
C VAL A 48 9.55 6.64 4.27
N SER A 49 10.63 6.69 3.50
CA SER A 49 10.78 7.69 2.42
C SER A 49 9.49 7.81 1.61
N ALA A 50 8.96 9.03 1.50
CA ALA A 50 7.73 9.29 0.73
C ALA A 50 7.92 8.97 -0.76
N VAL A 51 9.15 9.16 -1.25
CA VAL A 51 9.55 8.93 -2.65
C VAL A 51 10.95 8.32 -2.66
N ASN A 52 11.05 7.03 -2.87
CA ASN A 52 12.32 6.28 -3.05
C ASN A 52 12.02 4.87 -3.56
N SER A 53 13.06 4.07 -3.87
CA SER A 53 12.88 2.67 -4.24
C SER A 53 12.26 1.85 -3.11
N SER A 54 11.63 0.73 -3.48
CA SER A 54 10.98 -0.17 -2.51
C SER A 54 11.98 -0.79 -1.55
N GLU A 55 13.23 -1.03 -2.01
CA GLU A 55 14.33 -1.59 -1.22
C GLU A 55 14.84 -0.59 -0.16
N VAL A 56 15.11 0.67 -0.55
CA VAL A 56 15.54 1.72 0.39
C VAL A 56 14.47 1.94 1.46
N ARG A 57 13.20 1.96 1.07
CA ARG A 57 12.07 2.03 2.01
C ARG A 57 12.02 0.79 2.91
N GLY A 58 12.35 -0.38 2.36
CA GLY A 58 12.41 -1.64 3.11
C GLY A 58 13.50 -1.63 4.18
N GLU A 59 14.70 -1.15 3.89
CA GLU A 59 15.78 -1.02 4.89
C GLU A 59 15.36 -0.08 6.04
N GLN A 60 14.74 1.05 5.72
CA GLN A 60 14.22 1.97 6.75
C GLN A 60 13.14 1.31 7.61
N LEU A 61 12.29 0.48 6.99
CA LEU A 61 11.25 -0.24 7.69
C LEU A 61 11.82 -1.33 8.61
N ILE A 62 12.90 -2.02 8.19
CA ILE A 62 13.60 -3.02 9.01
C ILE A 62 14.05 -2.38 10.33
N ASP A 63 14.72 -1.22 10.27
CA ASP A 63 15.17 -0.52 11.47
C ASP A 63 13.98 -0.12 12.36
N ARG A 64 12.91 0.36 11.75
CA ARG A 64 11.70 0.72 12.50
C ARG A 64 11.02 -0.50 13.14
N ILE A 65 11.01 -1.66 12.47
CA ILE A 65 10.46 -2.90 13.05
C ILE A 65 11.31 -3.35 14.24
N ARG A 66 12.64 -3.27 14.18
CA ARG A 66 13.51 -3.59 15.30
C ARG A 66 13.20 -2.74 16.54
N GLU A 67 12.91 -1.45 16.34
CA GLU A 67 12.46 -0.56 17.42
C GLU A 67 11.11 -1.02 17.97
N ILE A 68 10.13 -1.29 17.11
CA ILE A 68 8.79 -1.73 17.50
C ILE A 68 8.84 -3.03 18.31
N LEU A 69 9.62 -4.02 17.87
CA LEU A 69 9.77 -5.29 18.56
C LEU A 69 10.38 -5.08 19.97
N ARG A 70 11.39 -4.24 20.07
CA ARG A 70 12.02 -3.88 21.36
C ARG A 70 11.04 -3.15 22.29
N ASP A 71 10.27 -2.18 21.75
CA ASP A 71 9.36 -1.34 22.54
C ASP A 71 8.11 -2.10 22.99
N THR A 72 7.64 -3.06 22.20
CA THR A 72 6.43 -3.85 22.48
C THR A 72 6.71 -5.18 23.17
N GLY A 73 7.96 -5.66 23.12
CA GLY A 73 8.31 -7.02 23.55
C GLY A 73 7.75 -8.13 22.64
N ALA A 74 7.19 -7.77 21.48
CA ALA A 74 6.66 -8.76 20.54
C ALA A 74 7.80 -9.46 19.79
N GLU A 75 7.59 -10.75 19.45
CA GLU A 75 8.55 -11.54 18.67
C GLU A 75 8.52 -11.20 17.20
N LYS A 76 7.37 -10.85 16.67
CA LYS A 76 7.09 -10.57 15.25
C LYS A 76 6.11 -9.42 15.08
N VAL A 77 5.93 -8.99 13.83
CA VAL A 77 4.90 -8.02 13.43
C VAL A 77 4.04 -8.56 12.30
N ASN A 78 2.80 -8.09 12.20
CA ASN A 78 1.95 -8.22 11.04
C ASN A 78 2.08 -6.96 10.18
N LEU A 79 2.56 -7.09 8.96
CA LEU A 79 2.80 -5.98 8.03
C LEU A 79 1.61 -5.79 7.09
N ILE A 80 1.08 -4.59 7.01
CA ILE A 80 0.04 -4.20 6.04
C ILE A 80 0.56 -3.02 5.23
N GLY A 81 0.77 -3.21 3.94
CA GLY A 81 1.30 -2.20 3.02
C GLY A 81 0.29 -1.80 1.95
N HIS A 82 0.10 -0.51 1.78
CA HIS A 82 -0.72 0.04 0.70
C HIS A 82 0.13 0.47 -0.48
N SER A 83 -0.31 0.17 -1.71
CA SER A 83 0.37 0.64 -2.92
C SER A 83 1.86 0.22 -2.94
N GLN A 84 2.81 1.13 -3.15
CA GLN A 84 4.25 0.85 -3.03
C GLN A 84 4.64 0.28 -1.65
N GLY A 85 3.88 0.57 -0.60
CA GLY A 85 4.08 -0.03 0.72
C GLY A 85 4.01 -1.55 0.70
N ALA A 86 3.26 -2.15 -0.21
CA ALA A 86 3.20 -3.60 -0.40
C ALA A 86 4.55 -4.18 -0.85
N LEU A 87 5.25 -3.54 -1.79
CA LEU A 87 6.59 -3.95 -2.20
C LEU A 87 7.59 -3.75 -1.06
N THR A 88 7.48 -2.64 -0.33
CA THR A 88 8.30 -2.33 0.84
C THR A 88 8.23 -3.45 1.90
N ILE A 89 7.02 -3.91 2.25
CA ILE A 89 6.85 -4.97 3.27
C ILE A 89 7.25 -6.35 2.74
N ARG A 90 7.10 -6.61 1.45
CA ARG A 90 7.59 -7.84 0.80
C ARG A 90 9.11 -7.94 0.88
N TYR A 91 9.82 -6.82 0.64
CA TYR A 91 11.26 -6.74 0.82
C TYR A 91 11.68 -7.16 2.24
N VAL A 92 11.03 -6.56 3.25
CA VAL A 92 11.32 -6.87 4.65
C VAL A 92 11.08 -8.34 4.98
N ALA A 93 9.95 -8.90 4.54
CA ALA A 93 9.62 -10.31 4.80
C ALA A 93 10.57 -11.29 4.10
N ALA A 94 11.11 -10.91 2.93
CA ALA A 94 12.10 -11.73 2.22
C ALA A 94 13.47 -11.69 2.89
N LYS A 95 13.88 -10.53 3.44
CA LYS A 95 15.19 -10.33 4.09
C LYS A 95 15.20 -10.81 5.54
N HIS A 96 14.10 -10.61 6.26
CA HIS A 96 13.97 -10.86 7.69
C HIS A 96 12.65 -11.58 8.03
N PRO A 97 12.42 -12.81 7.52
CA PRO A 97 11.20 -13.56 7.79
C PRO A 97 11.00 -13.88 9.28
N GLU A 98 12.09 -13.92 10.06
CA GLU A 98 12.05 -14.13 11.51
C GLU A 98 11.34 -13.02 12.28
N MET A 99 11.30 -11.80 11.76
CA MET A 99 10.62 -10.66 12.38
C MET A 99 9.16 -10.49 11.91
N VAL A 100 8.73 -11.23 10.90
CA VAL A 100 7.43 -11.02 10.22
C VAL A 100 6.52 -12.23 10.41
N ALA A 101 5.31 -12.00 10.86
CA ALA A 101 4.28 -13.04 10.99
C ALA A 101 3.40 -13.12 9.74
N SER A 102 3.02 -11.94 9.19
CA SER A 102 2.25 -11.86 7.96
C SER A 102 2.60 -10.62 7.13
N VAL A 103 2.37 -10.73 5.82
CA VAL A 103 2.43 -9.69 4.81
C VAL A 103 1.05 -9.54 4.19
N THR A 104 0.51 -8.35 4.19
CA THR A 104 -0.78 -8.05 3.57
C THR A 104 -0.62 -6.91 2.57
N SER A 105 -0.78 -7.22 1.29
CA SER A 105 -0.73 -6.27 0.18
C SER A 105 -2.12 -5.67 -0.08
N VAL A 106 -2.25 -4.38 0.13
CA VAL A 106 -3.49 -3.62 -0.16
C VAL A 106 -3.28 -2.78 -1.41
N ALA A 107 -3.94 -3.14 -2.50
CA ALA A 107 -3.78 -2.48 -3.81
C ALA A 107 -2.30 -2.30 -4.21
N GLY A 108 -1.45 -3.29 -3.88
CA GLY A 108 -0.02 -3.24 -4.15
C GLY A 108 0.30 -3.63 -5.59
N PRO A 109 1.22 -2.93 -6.27
CA PRO A 109 1.62 -3.28 -7.64
C PRO A 109 2.60 -4.46 -7.64
N ASN A 110 2.14 -5.65 -7.23
CA ASN A 110 2.98 -6.84 -7.09
C ASN A 110 3.54 -7.37 -8.42
N HIS A 111 2.96 -6.92 -9.55
CA HIS A 111 3.47 -7.15 -10.90
C HIS A 111 3.67 -5.84 -11.67
N GLY A 112 3.85 -4.73 -10.97
CA GLY A 112 4.02 -3.40 -11.54
C GLY A 112 2.72 -2.66 -11.82
N SER A 113 2.85 -1.44 -12.34
CA SER A 113 1.73 -0.55 -12.67
C SER A 113 1.85 -0.06 -14.12
N GLU A 114 0.81 -0.30 -14.91
CA GLU A 114 0.72 0.24 -16.27
C GLU A 114 0.70 1.79 -16.29
N LEU A 115 0.24 2.42 -15.21
CA LEU A 115 0.35 3.87 -15.05
C LEU A 115 1.83 4.30 -14.94
N ALA A 116 2.64 3.57 -14.18
CA ALA A 116 4.06 3.86 -14.06
C ALA A 116 4.77 3.68 -15.41
N ASP A 117 4.46 2.62 -16.16
CA ASP A 117 4.99 2.40 -17.51
C ASP A 117 4.58 3.54 -18.47
N PHE A 118 3.32 3.98 -18.40
CA PHE A 118 2.84 5.11 -19.18
C PHE A 118 3.60 6.40 -18.88
N LEU A 119 3.83 6.68 -17.59
CA LEU A 119 4.58 7.87 -17.16
C LEU A 119 6.04 7.79 -17.61
N GLU A 120 6.71 6.65 -17.46
CA GLU A 120 8.09 6.46 -17.93
C GLU A 120 8.23 6.71 -19.43
N LYS A 121 7.29 6.16 -20.22
CA LYS A 121 7.29 6.32 -21.67
C LYS A 121 7.00 7.74 -22.14
N ASN A 122 6.08 8.46 -21.49
CA ASN A 122 5.57 9.76 -21.99
C ASN A 122 6.23 10.97 -21.30
N PHE A 123 6.89 10.74 -20.14
CA PHE A 123 7.59 11.77 -19.35
C PHE A 123 8.99 11.30 -18.98
N PRO A 124 9.83 10.91 -19.97
CA PRO A 124 11.20 10.46 -19.67
C PRO A 124 11.99 11.54 -18.92
N MET A 125 12.77 11.13 -17.92
CA MET A 125 13.43 12.04 -16.99
C MET A 125 14.41 13.02 -17.63
N HIS A 126 15.01 12.64 -18.77
CA HIS A 126 15.91 13.50 -19.55
C HIS A 126 15.19 14.55 -20.40
N THR A 127 13.86 14.55 -20.41
CA THR A 127 13.04 15.54 -21.13
C THR A 127 12.60 16.68 -20.22
N LEU A 128 12.29 17.85 -20.78
CA LEU A 128 11.77 18.98 -20.02
C LEU A 128 10.48 18.61 -19.25
N ARG A 129 9.59 17.82 -19.88
CA ARG A 129 8.35 17.35 -19.25
C ARG A 129 8.62 16.43 -18.07
N GLY A 130 9.57 15.49 -18.20
CA GLY A 130 9.99 14.61 -17.12
C GLY A 130 10.64 15.37 -15.97
N MET A 131 11.54 16.33 -16.27
CA MET A 131 12.15 17.18 -15.25
C MET A 131 11.14 18.02 -14.48
N LEU A 132 10.12 18.58 -15.15
CA LEU A 132 9.05 19.33 -14.51
C LEU A 132 8.20 18.43 -13.61
N LEU A 133 7.82 17.25 -14.07
CA LEU A 133 7.07 16.27 -13.26
C LEU A 133 7.87 15.85 -12.02
N ASN A 134 9.15 15.52 -12.18
CA ASN A 134 10.06 15.19 -11.08
C ASN A 134 10.15 16.35 -10.07
N GLY A 135 10.34 17.57 -10.56
CA GLY A 135 10.39 18.77 -9.72
C GLY A 135 9.10 18.96 -8.89
N LEU A 136 7.94 18.74 -9.52
CA LEU A 136 6.65 18.80 -8.83
C LEU A 136 6.52 17.70 -7.75
N ILE A 137 6.90 16.46 -8.07
CA ILE A 137 6.84 15.35 -7.10
C ILE A 137 7.78 15.63 -5.91
N ARG A 138 9.00 16.13 -6.16
CA ARG A 138 9.94 16.52 -5.09
C ARG A 138 9.39 17.64 -4.21
N LEU A 139 8.75 18.63 -4.82
CA LEU A 139 8.12 19.73 -4.10
C LEU A 139 6.99 19.21 -3.21
N LEU A 140 6.09 18.39 -3.74
CA LEU A 140 4.99 17.78 -2.99
C LEU A 140 5.52 16.93 -1.83
N ALA A 141 6.52 16.06 -2.08
CA ALA A 141 7.15 15.26 -1.03
C ALA A 141 7.76 16.13 0.08
N SER A 142 8.38 17.25 -0.28
CA SER A 142 8.98 18.19 0.68
C SER A 142 7.91 18.89 1.53
N ILE A 143 6.82 19.33 0.90
CA ILE A 143 5.68 19.93 1.61
C ILE A 143 5.05 18.92 2.57
N MET A 144 4.81 17.69 2.11
CA MET A 144 4.22 16.64 2.95
C MET A 144 5.13 16.29 4.13
N ALA A 145 6.46 16.22 3.93
CA ALA A 145 7.41 15.95 5.00
C ALA A 145 7.40 17.05 6.09
N VAL A 146 7.20 18.31 5.72
CA VAL A 146 7.06 19.43 6.68
C VAL A 146 5.73 19.36 7.42
N LEU A 147 4.65 18.98 6.73
CA LEU A 147 3.30 18.92 7.30
C LEU A 147 3.01 17.62 8.07
N ASP A 148 3.87 16.59 7.96
CA ASP A 148 3.67 15.33 8.68
C ASP A 148 4.01 15.47 10.16
N THR A 149 2.98 15.71 10.97
CA THR A 149 3.09 15.81 12.45
C THR A 149 3.13 14.44 13.13
N GLY A 150 2.91 13.35 12.40
CA GLY A 150 2.96 11.99 12.90
C GLY A 150 4.37 11.38 12.90
N TYR A 151 5.32 12.02 12.21
CA TYR A 151 6.72 11.60 12.13
C TYR A 151 7.64 12.62 12.81
N ARG A 152 8.51 12.17 13.71
CA ARG A 152 9.45 13.01 14.45
C ARG A 152 10.91 12.64 14.22
N GLY A 153 11.17 11.81 13.19
CA GLY A 153 12.53 11.39 12.84
C GLY A 153 13.28 12.39 11.98
N THR A 154 14.50 12.01 11.60
CA THR A 154 15.32 12.77 10.65
C THR A 154 14.68 12.77 9.27
N ARG A 155 14.99 13.81 8.45
CA ARG A 155 14.49 13.88 7.07
C ARG A 155 14.92 12.65 6.27
N LEU A 156 13.95 11.94 5.71
CA LEU A 156 14.20 10.76 4.89
C LEU A 156 14.61 11.15 3.46
N PRO A 157 15.48 10.37 2.81
CA PRO A 157 15.97 10.66 1.48
C PRO A 157 14.85 10.60 0.43
N THR A 158 14.97 11.40 -0.63
CA THR A 158 14.02 11.45 -1.73
C THR A 158 14.74 11.15 -3.04
N ASP A 159 14.31 10.11 -3.74
CA ASP A 159 14.75 9.74 -5.07
C ASP A 159 13.56 9.40 -5.95
N VAL A 160 13.19 10.32 -6.84
CA VAL A 160 12.00 10.17 -7.70
C VAL A 160 12.23 9.14 -8.79
N ASP A 161 13.43 9.06 -9.35
CA ASP A 161 13.77 8.12 -10.41
C ASP A 161 13.73 6.68 -9.90
N ALA A 162 14.39 6.43 -8.77
CA ALA A 162 14.37 5.12 -8.12
C ALA A 162 12.95 4.71 -7.70
N SER A 163 12.16 5.66 -7.19
CA SER A 163 10.77 5.40 -6.82
C SER A 163 9.92 5.04 -8.03
N HIS A 164 10.05 5.79 -9.12
CA HIS A 164 9.29 5.56 -10.35
C HIS A 164 9.64 4.20 -10.95
N HIS A 165 10.94 3.94 -11.15
CA HIS A 165 11.41 2.68 -11.72
C HIS A 165 10.93 1.47 -10.91
N SER A 166 10.94 1.56 -9.57
CA SER A 166 10.49 0.48 -8.69
C SER A 166 8.98 0.15 -8.79
N LEU A 167 8.21 0.95 -9.53
CA LEU A 167 6.76 0.76 -9.74
C LEU A 167 6.42 0.33 -11.18
N THR A 168 7.34 0.45 -12.12
CA THR A 168 7.13 -0.02 -13.50
C THR A 168 7.03 -1.54 -13.55
N THR A 169 6.41 -2.07 -14.60
CA THR A 169 6.34 -3.54 -14.78
C THR A 169 7.73 -4.16 -14.86
N ALA A 170 8.68 -3.53 -15.56
CA ALA A 170 10.06 -4.00 -15.66
C ALA A 170 10.81 -3.93 -14.32
N GLY A 171 10.66 -2.84 -13.57
CA GLY A 171 11.30 -2.69 -12.25
C GLY A 171 10.76 -3.70 -11.24
N VAL A 172 9.44 -3.94 -11.25
CA VAL A 172 8.83 -4.94 -10.36
C VAL A 172 9.18 -6.38 -10.80
N GLU A 173 9.34 -6.66 -12.09
CA GLU A 173 9.84 -7.95 -12.55
C GLU A 173 11.24 -8.23 -12.01
N LEU A 174 12.14 -7.25 -12.04
CA LEU A 174 13.46 -7.36 -11.43
C LEU A 174 13.38 -7.57 -9.91
N PHE A 175 12.52 -6.81 -9.22
CA PHE A 175 12.24 -7.00 -7.79
C PHE A 175 11.73 -8.42 -7.51
N ASN A 176 10.78 -8.91 -8.29
CA ASN A 176 10.19 -10.23 -8.15
C ASN A 176 11.18 -11.38 -8.38
N SER A 177 12.17 -11.19 -9.25
CA SER A 177 13.23 -12.18 -9.46
C SER A 177 14.09 -12.41 -8.21
N GLN A 178 14.19 -11.41 -7.34
CA GLN A 178 14.93 -11.47 -6.08
C GLN A 178 14.04 -11.81 -4.88
N TYR A 179 12.78 -11.38 -4.89
CA TYR A 179 11.82 -11.50 -3.78
C TYR A 179 10.49 -12.13 -4.24
N PRO A 180 10.50 -13.42 -4.66
CA PRO A 180 9.34 -14.08 -5.27
C PRO A 180 8.27 -14.54 -4.27
N GLN A 181 8.49 -14.43 -2.96
CA GLN A 181 7.63 -15.01 -1.93
C GLN A 181 6.19 -14.54 -2.04
N GLY A 182 5.25 -15.46 -2.05
CA GLY A 182 3.82 -15.21 -2.12
C GLY A 182 3.29 -14.82 -3.50
N LEU A 183 4.14 -14.74 -4.54
CA LEU A 183 3.66 -14.40 -5.89
C LEU A 183 2.86 -15.56 -6.52
N PRO A 184 1.77 -15.25 -7.25
CA PRO A 184 1.08 -16.23 -8.08
C PRO A 184 1.98 -16.76 -9.19
N LYS A 185 1.85 -18.07 -9.48
CA LYS A 185 2.54 -18.71 -10.61
C LYS A 185 1.90 -18.38 -11.96
N THR A 186 0.64 -17.98 -11.94
CA THR A 186 -0.14 -17.61 -13.14
C THR A 186 -0.79 -16.26 -12.96
N TRP A 187 -0.90 -15.50 -14.03
CA TRP A 187 -1.58 -14.18 -14.03
C TRP A 187 -3.03 -14.32 -13.53
N GLY A 188 -3.43 -13.53 -12.56
CA GLY A 188 -4.76 -13.57 -11.95
C GLY A 188 -4.98 -14.76 -10.98
N GLY A 189 -3.96 -15.59 -10.75
CA GLY A 189 -4.02 -16.68 -9.77
C GLY A 189 -3.81 -16.22 -8.34
N GLN A 190 -3.77 -17.18 -7.42
CA GLN A 190 -3.34 -16.99 -6.04
C GLN A 190 -1.89 -17.42 -5.87
N GLY A 191 -1.18 -16.79 -4.95
CA GLY A 191 0.16 -17.20 -4.52
C GLY A 191 0.11 -18.16 -3.35
N GLU A 192 1.29 -18.61 -2.92
CA GLU A 192 1.41 -19.43 -1.71
C GLU A 192 1.10 -18.56 -0.48
N GLU A 193 0.20 -19.07 0.37
CA GLU A 193 -0.17 -18.36 1.60
C GLU A 193 0.97 -18.35 2.62
N LEU A 194 1.71 -19.46 2.74
CA LEU A 194 2.76 -19.63 3.76
C LEU A 194 4.11 -19.90 3.11
N VAL A 195 5.03 -18.95 3.22
CA VAL A 195 6.41 -19.08 2.72
C VAL A 195 7.38 -18.63 3.80
N ASN A 196 8.39 -19.46 4.13
CA ASN A 196 9.40 -19.18 5.16
C ASN A 196 8.81 -18.79 6.53
N GLY A 197 7.65 -19.34 6.89
CA GLY A 197 6.95 -19.04 8.14
C GLY A 197 6.19 -17.71 8.15
N VAL A 198 6.11 -17.01 7.03
CA VAL A 198 5.34 -15.77 6.84
C VAL A 198 4.08 -16.06 6.04
N ARG A 199 2.93 -15.58 6.48
CA ARG A 199 1.67 -15.69 5.74
C ARG A 199 1.47 -14.48 4.83
N TYR A 200 1.02 -14.74 3.59
CA TYR A 200 0.84 -13.72 2.55
C TYR A 200 -0.64 -13.59 2.17
N TYR A 201 -1.12 -12.33 2.18
CA TYR A 201 -2.49 -11.98 1.83
C TYR A 201 -2.52 -10.75 0.91
N SER A 202 -3.58 -10.63 0.12
CA SER A 202 -3.84 -9.41 -0.65
C SER A 202 -5.32 -9.12 -0.81
N TRP A 203 -5.63 -7.84 -1.04
CA TRP A 203 -6.90 -7.40 -1.61
C TRP A 203 -6.72 -6.12 -2.41
N SER A 204 -7.63 -5.88 -3.35
CA SER A 204 -7.63 -4.70 -4.20
C SER A 204 -9.04 -4.27 -4.58
N GLY A 205 -9.13 -3.08 -5.14
CA GLY A 205 -10.35 -2.53 -5.68
C GLY A 205 -10.31 -2.38 -7.19
N THR A 206 -11.47 -2.07 -7.75
CA THR A 206 -11.60 -1.65 -9.15
C THR A 206 -12.55 -0.47 -9.26
N LEU A 207 -12.24 0.43 -10.19
CA LEU A 207 -13.14 1.52 -10.53
C LEU A 207 -14.42 0.97 -11.17
N GLN A 208 -15.55 1.31 -10.60
CA GLN A 208 -16.84 0.94 -11.19
C GLN A 208 -17.20 1.84 -12.37
N PRO A 209 -17.89 1.32 -13.41
CA PRO A 209 -18.34 2.13 -14.52
C PRO A 209 -19.36 3.18 -14.10
N GLY A 210 -19.32 4.35 -14.74
CA GLY A 210 -20.25 5.45 -14.48
C GLY A 210 -19.98 6.23 -13.19
N LEU A 211 -20.61 7.39 -13.03
CA LEU A 211 -20.55 8.21 -11.82
C LEU A 211 -21.78 8.03 -10.91
N SER A 212 -22.87 7.42 -11.44
CA SER A 212 -24.19 7.40 -10.79
C SER A 212 -24.24 6.58 -9.52
N ASP A 213 -23.43 5.50 -9.43
CA ASP A 213 -23.52 4.56 -8.30
C ASP A 213 -22.48 4.80 -7.20
N LYS A 214 -21.75 5.91 -7.26
CA LYS A 214 -20.55 6.14 -6.46
C LYS A 214 -20.76 6.79 -5.11
N GLY A 215 -21.98 7.03 -4.71
CA GLY A 215 -22.24 7.63 -3.40
C GLY A 215 -21.51 8.97 -3.23
N ARG A 216 -20.63 9.05 -2.21
CA ARG A 216 -19.85 10.26 -1.91
C ARG A 216 -18.69 10.51 -2.88
N ASN A 217 -18.27 9.51 -3.66
CA ASN A 217 -17.23 9.67 -4.70
C ASN A 217 -17.59 10.70 -5.79
N ARG A 218 -18.85 11.11 -5.90
CA ARG A 218 -19.26 12.17 -6.83
C ARG A 218 -18.61 13.53 -6.56
N ILE A 219 -18.17 13.75 -5.33
CA ILE A 219 -17.51 14.98 -4.88
C ILE A 219 -16.04 14.74 -4.51
N ASP A 220 -15.52 13.55 -4.74
CA ASP A 220 -14.15 13.19 -4.47
C ASP A 220 -13.25 13.43 -5.69
N GLY A 221 -12.34 14.42 -5.56
CA GLY A 221 -11.37 14.74 -6.61
C GLY A 221 -10.35 13.61 -6.85
N THR A 222 -10.05 12.78 -5.84
CA THR A 222 -9.13 11.64 -6.01
C THR A 222 -9.75 10.55 -6.88
N ASN A 223 -11.06 10.32 -6.78
CA ASN A 223 -11.77 9.40 -7.66
C ASN A 223 -11.73 9.87 -9.12
N VAL A 224 -11.87 11.17 -9.38
CA VAL A 224 -11.73 11.75 -10.72
C VAL A 224 -10.31 11.52 -11.26
N THR A 225 -9.29 11.72 -10.43
CA THR A 225 -7.88 11.47 -10.78
C THR A 225 -7.64 10.00 -11.14
N CYS A 226 -8.12 9.07 -10.30
CA CYS A 226 -8.05 7.63 -10.58
C CYS A 226 -8.70 7.26 -11.91
N ARG A 227 -9.83 7.88 -12.26
CA ARG A 227 -10.49 7.67 -13.56
C ARG A 227 -9.71 8.18 -14.76
N ILE A 228 -8.98 9.27 -14.60
CA ILE A 228 -8.08 9.78 -15.64
C ILE A 228 -6.93 8.80 -15.83
N PHE A 229 -6.30 8.35 -14.75
CA PHE A 229 -5.20 7.41 -14.78
C PHE A 229 -5.61 6.02 -15.30
N ALA A 230 -6.81 5.55 -15.00
CA ALA A 230 -7.32 4.28 -15.52
C ALA A 230 -7.35 4.21 -17.06
N ARG A 231 -7.35 5.35 -17.76
CA ARG A 231 -7.29 5.40 -19.22
C ARG A 231 -5.93 4.99 -19.80
N THR A 232 -4.89 4.97 -18.97
CA THR A 232 -3.54 4.55 -19.37
C THR A 232 -3.39 3.02 -19.41
N PHE A 233 -4.31 2.30 -18.76
CA PHE A 233 -4.30 0.84 -18.69
C PHE A 233 -4.73 0.22 -20.02
N THR A 234 -3.96 -0.75 -20.48
CA THR A 234 -4.19 -1.50 -21.72
C THR A 234 -4.45 -2.97 -21.45
N LYS A 235 -3.59 -3.63 -20.67
CA LYS A 235 -3.69 -5.05 -20.31
C LYS A 235 -4.85 -5.28 -19.33
N GLU A 236 -4.99 -4.40 -18.32
CA GLU A 236 -6.06 -4.46 -17.33
C GLU A 236 -7.10 -3.33 -17.52
N ARG A 237 -7.45 -3.06 -18.77
CA ARG A 237 -8.43 -2.02 -19.12
C ARG A 237 -9.78 -2.28 -18.46
N GLY A 238 -10.25 -1.32 -17.65
CA GLY A 238 -11.50 -1.45 -16.88
C GLY A 238 -11.40 -2.40 -15.68
N GLN A 239 -10.21 -2.94 -15.39
CA GLN A 239 -9.93 -3.84 -14.28
C GLN A 239 -8.79 -3.28 -13.43
N CYS A 240 -8.91 -2.04 -12.98
CA CYS A 240 -7.92 -1.37 -12.13
C CYS A 240 -8.61 -0.41 -11.17
N ASP A 241 -7.88 -0.05 -10.11
CA ASP A 241 -8.32 0.97 -9.14
C ASP A 241 -7.98 2.40 -9.55
N GLY A 242 -7.39 2.56 -10.74
CA GLY A 242 -6.89 3.82 -11.30
C GLY A 242 -5.37 3.94 -11.26
N MET A 243 -4.68 3.23 -10.39
CA MET A 243 -3.22 3.26 -10.26
C MET A 243 -2.58 1.87 -10.36
N VAL A 244 -3.28 0.82 -9.94
CA VAL A 244 -2.81 -0.57 -9.95
C VAL A 244 -3.88 -1.46 -10.59
N GLY A 245 -3.45 -2.42 -11.38
CA GLY A 245 -4.31 -3.41 -11.99
C GLY A 245 -4.82 -4.44 -10.97
N ARG A 246 -6.01 -4.96 -11.22
CA ARG A 246 -6.68 -5.96 -10.40
C ARG A 246 -5.79 -7.19 -10.18
N PHE A 247 -5.34 -7.80 -11.26
CA PHE A 247 -4.53 -9.02 -11.20
C PHE A 247 -3.06 -8.74 -10.88
N SER A 248 -2.55 -7.54 -11.24
CA SER A 248 -1.23 -7.08 -10.81
C SER A 248 -1.11 -7.02 -9.29
N SER A 249 -2.21 -6.81 -8.57
CA SER A 249 -2.20 -6.69 -7.10
C SER A 249 -2.23 -8.02 -6.34
N HIS A 250 -2.34 -9.16 -7.02
CA HIS A 250 -2.42 -10.47 -6.38
C HIS A 250 -1.12 -10.86 -5.66
N LEU A 251 -1.27 -11.36 -4.42
CA LEU A 251 -0.20 -11.89 -3.58
C LEU A 251 -0.80 -12.85 -2.54
N GLY A 252 -0.17 -14.01 -2.34
CA GLY A 252 -0.62 -15.01 -1.37
C GLY A 252 -2.09 -15.39 -1.55
N THR A 253 -2.82 -15.50 -0.45
CA THR A 253 -4.28 -15.65 -0.46
C THR A 253 -4.94 -14.34 -0.86
N VAL A 254 -5.63 -14.34 -2.00
CA VAL A 254 -6.42 -13.18 -2.47
C VAL A 254 -7.76 -13.15 -1.74
N ILE A 255 -7.90 -12.22 -0.80
CA ILE A 255 -9.12 -12.06 0.02
C ILE A 255 -10.27 -11.51 -0.84
N GLY A 256 -9.94 -10.63 -1.77
CA GLY A 256 -10.83 -10.06 -2.77
C GLY A 256 -10.06 -9.13 -3.70
N ASP A 257 -10.49 -9.03 -4.94
CA ASP A 257 -9.75 -8.30 -5.97
C ASP A 257 -10.62 -7.36 -6.82
N ASN A 258 -11.88 -7.21 -6.45
CA ASN A 258 -12.85 -6.42 -7.21
C ASN A 258 -13.78 -5.62 -6.30
N TYR A 259 -13.27 -5.11 -5.18
CA TYR A 259 -14.06 -4.20 -4.36
C TYR A 259 -14.34 -2.90 -5.14
N PRO A 260 -15.55 -2.31 -5.04
CA PRO A 260 -15.89 -1.07 -5.73
C PRO A 260 -15.22 0.15 -5.07
N LEU A 261 -13.90 0.13 -5.00
CA LEU A 261 -13.03 1.10 -4.34
C LEU A 261 -11.93 1.52 -5.31
N ASP A 262 -11.65 2.81 -5.40
CA ASP A 262 -10.45 3.28 -6.08
C ASP A 262 -9.20 3.16 -5.20
N HIS A 263 -8.07 3.58 -5.74
CA HIS A 263 -6.76 3.43 -5.08
C HIS A 263 -6.66 4.16 -3.74
N PHE A 264 -7.38 5.25 -3.54
CA PHE A 264 -7.42 6.01 -2.29
C PHE A 264 -8.55 5.57 -1.37
N ASP A 265 -9.70 5.20 -1.95
CA ASP A 265 -10.84 4.69 -1.22
C ASP A 265 -10.49 3.44 -0.40
N ILE A 266 -9.64 2.57 -0.94
CA ILE A 266 -9.29 1.29 -0.31
C ILE A 266 -8.60 1.45 1.06
N VAL A 267 -8.00 2.61 1.32
CA VAL A 267 -7.44 3.01 2.62
C VAL A 267 -8.24 4.13 3.28
N ASN A 268 -9.48 4.35 2.80
CA ASN A 268 -10.42 5.32 3.32
C ASN A 268 -9.90 6.77 3.32
N GLN A 269 -9.04 7.13 2.37
CA GLN A 269 -8.57 8.50 2.19
C GLN A 269 -9.69 9.42 1.67
N SER A 270 -9.39 10.70 1.46
CA SER A 270 -10.36 11.73 1.05
C SER A 270 -11.52 11.88 2.05
N LEU A 271 -11.20 11.90 3.36
CA LEU A 271 -12.18 12.07 4.45
C LEU A 271 -13.27 10.97 4.48
N GLY A 272 -12.96 9.79 3.94
CA GLY A 272 -13.94 8.70 3.84
C GLY A 272 -15.06 8.96 2.83
N LEU A 273 -14.79 9.75 1.78
CA LEU A 273 -15.68 9.97 0.65
C LEU A 273 -15.67 8.75 -0.29
N VAL A 274 -16.20 7.65 0.19
CA VAL A 274 -16.17 6.36 -0.49
C VAL A 274 -17.45 6.13 -1.27
N GLY A 275 -17.36 5.33 -2.34
CA GLY A 275 -18.49 4.83 -3.11
C GLY A 275 -19.45 3.95 -2.29
N LYS A 276 -20.55 3.56 -2.91
CA LYS A 276 -21.52 2.65 -2.26
C LYS A 276 -21.04 1.20 -2.33
N GLY A 277 -21.44 0.41 -1.34
CA GLY A 277 -21.38 -1.05 -1.37
C GLY A 277 -20.29 -1.67 -0.50
N VAL A 278 -19.17 -0.99 -0.22
CA VAL A 278 -18.08 -1.51 0.64
C VAL A 278 -17.58 -0.43 1.59
N ASP A 279 -17.43 -0.81 2.85
CA ASP A 279 -16.74 -0.01 3.85
C ASP A 279 -15.27 -0.45 3.94
N PRO A 280 -14.30 0.36 3.48
CA PRO A 280 -12.90 0.00 3.55
C PRO A 280 -12.41 -0.22 4.98
N VAL A 281 -12.92 0.52 5.97
CA VAL A 281 -12.55 0.32 7.39
C VAL A 281 -12.92 -1.08 7.85
N LYS A 282 -14.08 -1.57 7.42
CA LYS A 282 -14.55 -2.92 7.74
C LYS A 282 -13.63 -4.01 7.17
N LEU A 283 -13.05 -3.81 5.97
CA LEU A 283 -12.10 -4.78 5.40
C LEU A 283 -10.87 -4.97 6.30
N PHE A 284 -10.33 -3.89 6.86
CA PHE A 284 -9.19 -3.97 7.79
C PHE A 284 -9.59 -4.62 9.12
N VAL A 285 -10.77 -4.32 9.64
CA VAL A 285 -11.29 -4.92 10.89
C VAL A 285 -11.49 -6.42 10.72
N GLU A 286 -12.10 -6.85 9.62
CA GLU A 286 -12.30 -8.28 9.30
C GLU A 286 -10.95 -8.99 9.06
N HIS A 287 -9.98 -8.30 8.46
CA HIS A 287 -8.65 -8.88 8.28
C HIS A 287 -7.90 -9.04 9.60
N ALA A 288 -7.97 -8.07 10.51
CA ALA A 288 -7.38 -8.22 11.85
C ALA A 288 -8.00 -9.41 12.61
N ALA A 289 -9.32 -9.60 12.50
CA ALA A 289 -9.97 -10.78 13.06
C ALA A 289 -9.50 -12.09 12.39
N ARG A 290 -9.25 -12.08 11.09
CA ARG A 290 -8.65 -13.21 10.34
C ARG A 290 -7.24 -13.53 10.84
N LEU A 291 -6.38 -12.52 11.02
CA LEU A 291 -5.03 -12.69 11.56
C LEU A 291 -5.08 -13.26 12.97
N LYS A 292 -5.95 -12.74 13.83
CA LYS A 292 -6.16 -13.27 15.18
C LYS A 292 -6.60 -14.74 15.16
N ALA A 293 -7.56 -15.10 14.31
CA ALA A 293 -8.02 -16.49 14.18
C ALA A 293 -6.90 -17.43 13.69
N ALA A 294 -5.93 -16.89 12.92
CA ALA A 294 -4.73 -17.61 12.50
C ALA A 294 -3.61 -17.66 13.57
N GLY A 295 -3.82 -17.09 14.76
CA GLY A 295 -2.84 -17.03 15.85
C GLY A 295 -1.74 -15.97 15.66
N LEU A 296 -1.97 -14.99 14.79
CA LEU A 296 -1.01 -13.95 14.40
C LEU A 296 -1.22 -12.63 15.11
#